data_befd4f1b3cac01984a4f7968dd236900
#
_entry.id   befd4f1b3cac01984a4f7968dd236900
#
_cell.length_a   1.000
_cell.length_b   1.000
_cell.length_c   1.000
_cell.angle_alpha   90.00
_cell.angle_beta   90.00
_cell.angle_gamma   90.00
#
_symmetry.space_group_name_H-M   'P 1'
#
loop_
_entity.id
_entity.type
_entity.pdbx_description
1 polymer ?
#
loop_
_entity_poly.entity_id
_entity_poly.type
_entity_poly.pdbx_seq_one_letter_code
_entity_poly.pdbx_strand_id
1 'polypeptide(L)'
;GIEKTSISDIAKKAGVAKGTFYLYFADKYEIRDRLIARTASRLFQRAHKALETADIPEFEDKIIFIVDYVLNAMQKNKLILRFISKNLSWGIFRQAITNNTQDDEGEILAYFSNILLDHPTIKLRAPETMLFLIIELASSTSYSTILDNDPMSFEELKPYLNESIRAIIRNHIIKDTAEN
;
A
#
# COMPACT_ATOMS: atom_id res chain seq x y z
N GLY A 1 -8.26 8.13 19.09
CA GLY A 1 -7.41 8.40 17.92
C GLY A 1 -6.21 9.24 18.29
N ILE A 2 -5.21 9.34 17.42
CA ILE A 2 -3.91 9.99 17.70
C ILE A 2 -4.04 11.43 18.22
N GLU A 3 -5.03 12.17 17.74
CA GLU A 3 -5.27 13.56 18.17
C GLU A 3 -5.54 13.68 19.67
N LYS A 4 -6.30 12.74 20.23
CA LYS A 4 -6.67 12.69 21.64
C LYS A 4 -5.68 11.92 22.52
N THR A 5 -4.59 11.39 21.97
CA THR A 5 -3.56 10.62 22.69
C THR A 5 -2.37 11.50 22.96
N SER A 6 -1.95 11.61 24.22
CA SER A 6 -0.73 12.34 24.60
C SER A 6 0.50 11.43 24.54
N ILE A 7 1.68 12.04 24.36
CA ILE A 7 2.97 11.31 24.44
C ILE A 7 3.15 10.67 25.83
N SER A 8 2.63 11.31 26.89
CA SER A 8 2.68 10.76 28.25
C SER A 8 1.84 9.46 28.36
N ASP A 9 0.68 9.41 27.71
CA ASP A 9 -0.15 8.20 27.67
C ASP A 9 0.55 7.07 26.92
N ILE A 10 1.19 7.39 25.78
CA ILE A 10 1.95 6.43 24.98
C ILE A 10 3.11 5.85 25.81
N ALA A 11 3.93 6.70 26.41
CA ALA A 11 5.08 6.30 27.22
C ALA A 11 4.65 5.47 28.43
N LYS A 12 3.60 5.91 29.14
CA LYS A 12 3.02 5.18 30.28
C LYS A 12 2.55 3.77 29.87
N LYS A 13 1.86 3.68 28.73
CA LYS A 13 1.35 2.39 28.24
C LYS A 13 2.48 1.48 27.75
N ALA A 14 3.56 2.04 27.24
CA ALA A 14 4.79 1.33 26.85
C ALA A 14 5.69 0.96 28.05
N GLY A 15 5.40 1.45 29.26
CA GLY A 15 6.21 1.19 30.46
C GLY A 15 7.55 1.93 30.46
N VAL A 16 7.64 3.06 29.76
CA VAL A 16 8.87 3.86 29.65
C VAL A 16 8.66 5.29 30.16
N ALA A 17 9.75 5.98 30.51
CA ALA A 17 9.70 7.39 30.84
C ALA A 17 9.39 8.24 29.59
N LYS A 18 8.72 9.40 29.76
CA LYS A 18 8.42 10.32 28.65
C LYS A 18 9.69 10.77 27.91
N GLY A 19 10.82 10.96 28.63
CA GLY A 19 12.11 11.29 28.02
C GLY A 19 12.61 10.20 27.06
N THR A 20 12.38 8.94 27.39
CA THR A 20 12.74 7.80 26.54
C THR A 20 12.01 7.82 25.20
N PHE A 21 10.75 8.29 25.18
CA PHE A 21 10.02 8.45 23.92
C PHE A 21 10.76 9.36 22.94
N TYR A 22 11.26 10.51 23.43
CA TYR A 22 11.94 11.51 22.59
C TYR A 22 13.34 11.09 22.11
N LEU A 23 13.90 9.99 22.65
CA LEU A 23 15.12 9.40 22.10
C LEU A 23 14.88 8.68 20.76
N TYR A 24 13.63 8.25 20.51
CA TYR A 24 13.28 7.43 19.35
C TYR A 24 12.35 8.13 18.36
N PHE A 25 11.54 9.08 18.83
CA PHE A 25 10.51 9.74 18.04
C PHE A 25 10.48 11.24 18.35
N ALA A 26 10.43 12.08 17.31
CA ALA A 26 10.30 13.52 17.47
C ALA A 26 8.94 13.91 18.07
N ASP A 27 7.87 13.22 17.63
CA ASP A 27 6.52 13.44 18.12
C ASP A 27 5.62 12.20 17.95
N LYS A 28 4.34 12.32 18.34
CA LYS A 28 3.36 11.25 18.23
C LYS A 28 2.95 10.93 16.78
N TYR A 29 3.15 11.87 15.86
CA TYR A 29 2.83 11.68 14.45
C TYR A 29 3.90 10.84 13.76
N GLU A 30 5.17 11.00 14.14
CA GLU A 30 6.25 10.15 13.64
C GLU A 30 6.02 8.67 14.00
N ILE A 31 5.64 8.36 15.25
CA ILE A 31 5.32 6.97 15.60
C ILE A 31 4.10 6.44 14.84
N ARG A 32 3.08 7.30 14.61
CA ARG A 32 1.93 6.93 13.77
C ARG A 32 2.40 6.57 12.36
N ASP A 33 3.21 7.41 11.74
CA ASP A 33 3.64 7.25 10.35
C ASP A 33 4.51 6.00 10.19
N ARG A 34 5.41 5.72 11.14
CA ARG A 34 6.17 4.46 11.17
C ARG A 34 5.26 3.24 11.34
N LEU A 35 4.22 3.32 12.17
CA LEU A 35 3.26 2.21 12.33
C LEU A 35 2.43 1.98 11.06
N ILE A 36 2.06 3.05 10.35
CA ILE A 36 1.36 2.94 9.05
C ILE A 36 2.27 2.28 8.03
N ALA A 37 3.50 2.76 7.87
CA ALA A 37 4.48 2.21 6.96
C ALA A 37 4.71 0.71 7.23
N ARG A 38 4.96 0.35 8.49
CA ARG A 38 5.15 -1.05 8.89
C ARG A 38 3.92 -1.93 8.64
N THR A 39 2.72 -1.40 8.86
CA THR A 39 1.49 -2.17 8.62
C THR A 39 1.26 -2.37 7.12
N ALA A 40 1.50 -1.33 6.32
CA ALA A 40 1.43 -1.41 4.86
C ALA A 40 2.45 -2.43 4.33
N SER A 41 3.72 -2.34 4.74
CA SER A 41 4.77 -3.27 4.34
C SER A 41 4.38 -4.72 4.63
N ARG A 42 3.91 -5.02 5.84
CA ARG A 42 3.44 -6.37 6.20
C ARG A 42 2.27 -6.89 5.36
N LEU A 43 1.36 -6.01 4.97
CA LEU A 43 0.26 -6.39 4.09
C LEU A 43 0.78 -6.73 2.68
N PHE A 44 1.70 -5.94 2.15
CA PHE A 44 2.34 -6.20 0.86
C PHE A 44 3.16 -7.48 0.87
N GLN A 45 3.98 -7.73 1.90
CA GLN A 45 4.73 -8.97 2.05
C GLN A 45 3.82 -10.22 2.02
N ARG A 46 2.69 -10.15 2.74
CA ARG A 46 1.71 -11.24 2.73
C ARG A 46 1.04 -11.41 1.37
N ALA A 47 0.73 -10.30 0.69
CA ALA A 47 0.16 -10.33 -0.65
C ALA A 47 1.15 -10.95 -1.65
N HIS A 48 2.43 -10.56 -1.58
CA HIS A 48 3.49 -11.11 -2.42
C HIS A 48 3.68 -12.61 -2.19
N LYS A 49 3.79 -13.03 -0.92
CA LYS A 49 3.88 -14.45 -0.59
C LYS A 49 2.67 -15.26 -1.08
N ALA A 50 1.48 -14.67 -1.04
CA ALA A 50 0.30 -15.32 -1.61
C ALA A 50 0.36 -15.37 -3.15
N LEU A 51 0.92 -14.33 -3.79
CA LEU A 51 1.14 -14.30 -5.24
C LEU A 51 2.12 -15.39 -5.70
N GLU A 52 3.20 -15.66 -4.96
CA GLU A 52 4.17 -16.72 -5.29
C GLU A 52 3.54 -18.11 -5.42
N THR A 53 2.44 -18.33 -4.71
CA THR A 53 1.68 -19.61 -4.74
C THR A 53 0.50 -19.59 -5.69
N ALA A 54 0.20 -18.43 -6.27
CA ALA A 54 -0.88 -18.26 -7.22
C ALA A 54 -0.34 -18.42 -8.65
N ASP A 55 -0.98 -19.27 -9.43
CA ASP A 55 -0.64 -19.47 -10.85
C ASP A 55 -1.25 -18.34 -11.70
N ILE A 56 -0.62 -17.16 -11.63
CA ILE A 56 -1.07 -15.96 -12.35
C ILE A 56 0.04 -15.55 -13.34
N PRO A 57 -0.14 -15.84 -14.64
CA PRO A 57 0.90 -15.58 -15.63
C PRO A 57 0.99 -14.09 -16.03
N GLU A 58 -0.14 -13.38 -16.08
CA GLU A 58 -0.20 -12.04 -16.64
C GLU A 58 0.26 -10.97 -15.66
N PHE A 59 1.11 -10.05 -16.14
CA PHE A 59 1.65 -8.95 -15.34
C PHE A 59 0.55 -8.10 -14.69
N GLU A 60 -0.47 -7.73 -15.48
CA GLU A 60 -1.58 -6.90 -15.01
C GLU A 60 -2.35 -7.60 -13.88
N ASP A 61 -2.57 -8.91 -14.02
CA ASP A 61 -3.32 -9.70 -13.05
C ASP A 61 -2.53 -9.91 -11.75
N LYS A 62 -1.20 -9.98 -11.81
CA LYS A 62 -0.34 -10.00 -10.62
C LYS A 62 -0.52 -8.71 -9.79
N ILE A 63 -0.53 -7.55 -10.45
CA ILE A 63 -0.73 -6.25 -9.76
C ILE A 63 -2.14 -6.17 -9.16
N ILE A 64 -3.17 -6.55 -9.92
CA ILE A 64 -4.56 -6.58 -9.46
C ILE A 64 -4.70 -7.52 -8.27
N PHE A 65 -4.09 -8.71 -8.31
CA PHE A 65 -4.11 -9.67 -7.21
C PHE A 65 -3.56 -9.06 -5.90
N ILE A 66 -2.44 -8.33 -5.98
CA ILE A 66 -1.86 -7.67 -4.81
C ILE A 66 -2.81 -6.63 -4.24
N VAL A 67 -3.39 -5.78 -5.10
CA VAL A 67 -4.36 -4.76 -4.68
C VAL A 67 -5.57 -5.41 -4.03
N ASP A 68 -6.16 -6.42 -4.67
CA ASP A 68 -7.30 -7.17 -4.16
C ASP A 68 -6.99 -7.82 -2.80
N TYR A 69 -5.82 -8.44 -2.66
CA TYR A 69 -5.40 -9.05 -1.40
C TYR A 69 -5.36 -8.04 -0.25
N VAL A 70 -4.74 -6.88 -0.50
CA VAL A 70 -4.61 -5.79 0.49
C VAL A 70 -5.99 -5.25 0.86
N LEU A 71 -6.84 -4.94 -0.12
CA LEU A 71 -8.18 -4.41 0.11
C LEU A 71 -9.09 -5.40 0.84
N ASN A 72 -9.04 -6.68 0.50
CA ASN A 72 -9.77 -7.74 1.21
C ASN A 72 -9.31 -7.87 2.67
N ALA A 73 -8.00 -7.71 2.94
CA ALA A 73 -7.49 -7.70 4.32
C ALA A 73 -7.99 -6.48 5.10
N MET A 74 -8.07 -5.31 4.45
CA MET A 74 -8.63 -4.09 5.05
C MET A 74 -10.14 -4.20 5.29
N GLN A 75 -10.90 -4.83 4.38
CA GLN A 75 -12.33 -5.10 4.54
C GLN A 75 -12.60 -5.96 5.78
N LYS A 76 -11.77 -7.00 5.99
CA LYS A 76 -11.86 -7.88 7.16
C LYS A 76 -11.48 -7.17 8.47
N ASN A 77 -10.68 -6.10 8.40
CA ASN A 77 -10.23 -5.35 9.56
C ASN A 77 -10.39 -3.83 9.35
N LYS A 78 -11.60 -3.35 9.60
CA LYS A 78 -11.96 -1.93 9.45
C LYS A 78 -11.11 -0.98 10.31
N LEU A 79 -10.46 -1.47 11.37
CA LEU A 79 -9.53 -0.66 12.17
C LEU A 79 -8.24 -0.38 11.40
N ILE A 80 -7.70 -1.38 10.71
CA ILE A 80 -6.55 -1.21 9.82
C ILE A 80 -6.91 -0.25 8.70
N LEU A 81 -8.07 -0.43 8.05
CA LEU A 81 -8.54 0.47 7.00
C LEU A 81 -8.60 1.93 7.48
N ARG A 82 -9.27 2.20 8.61
CA ARG A 82 -9.37 3.55 9.18
C ARG A 82 -8.02 4.14 9.54
N PHE A 83 -7.10 3.31 10.01
CA PHE A 83 -5.77 3.75 10.41
C PHE A 83 -4.89 4.07 9.20
N ILE A 84 -4.89 3.21 8.19
CA ILE A 84 -4.08 3.38 6.98
C ILE A 84 -4.68 4.46 6.07
N SER A 85 -5.92 4.28 5.61
CA SER A 85 -6.50 5.13 4.55
C SER A 85 -6.63 6.60 4.93
N LYS A 86 -6.89 6.91 6.21
CA LYS A 86 -6.97 8.30 6.66
C LYS A 86 -5.63 9.01 6.73
N ASN A 87 -4.54 8.28 6.81
CA ASN A 87 -3.22 8.80 7.12
C ASN A 87 -2.16 8.38 6.09
N LEU A 88 -2.46 7.43 5.20
CA LEU A 88 -1.55 7.00 4.15
C LEU A 88 -1.52 8.08 3.08
N SER A 89 -0.53 8.96 3.15
CA SER A 89 -0.15 9.80 2.02
C SER A 89 0.89 9.08 1.16
N TRP A 90 1.00 9.49 -0.10
CA TRP A 90 2.09 9.04 -0.97
C TRP A 90 3.46 9.21 -0.32
N GLY A 91 3.67 10.28 0.46
CA GLY A 91 4.92 10.50 1.19
C GLY A 91 5.23 9.38 2.19
N ILE A 92 4.24 8.92 2.96
CA ILE A 92 4.42 7.82 3.91
C ILE A 92 4.63 6.50 3.17
N PHE A 93 3.86 6.27 2.11
CA PHE A 93 4.04 5.09 1.25
C PHE A 93 5.43 5.08 0.61
N ARG A 94 5.87 6.23 0.08
CA ARG A 94 7.22 6.39 -0.48
C ARG A 94 8.31 6.14 0.57
N GLN A 95 8.14 6.61 1.80
CA GLN A 95 9.06 6.28 2.89
C GLN A 95 9.11 4.78 3.17
N ALA A 96 7.97 4.10 3.19
CA ALA A 96 7.92 2.64 3.34
C ALA A 96 8.64 1.92 2.18
N ILE A 97 8.69 2.54 1.00
CA ILE A 97 9.35 2.02 -0.19
C ILE A 97 10.87 2.29 -0.18
N THR A 98 11.30 3.50 0.28
CA THR A 98 12.68 3.98 0.09
C THR A 98 13.56 3.90 1.33
N ASN A 99 12.97 3.77 2.52
CA ASN A 99 13.75 3.69 3.76
C ASN A 99 14.38 2.30 3.91
N ASN A 100 15.63 2.24 3.47
CA ASN A 100 16.59 1.16 3.70
C ASN A 100 17.04 1.17 5.19
N THR A 101 16.11 1.21 6.13
CA THR A 101 16.42 0.98 7.54
C THR A 101 16.41 -0.52 7.80
N GLN A 102 17.29 -1.00 8.68
CA GLN A 102 17.58 -2.40 9.01
C GLN A 102 16.37 -3.27 9.43
N ASP A 103 15.17 -2.73 9.38
CA ASP A 103 13.89 -3.41 9.60
C ASP A 103 13.17 -3.50 8.25
N ASP A 104 12.97 -4.68 7.71
CA ASP A 104 12.04 -5.22 6.66
C ASP A 104 11.23 -4.25 5.72
N GLU A 105 11.50 -2.94 5.72
CA GLU A 105 10.63 -1.90 5.14
C GLU A 105 11.01 -1.50 3.69
N GLY A 106 12.18 -1.95 3.18
CA GLY A 106 12.66 -1.63 1.83
C GLY A 106 12.09 -2.50 0.70
N GLU A 107 11.23 -3.44 1.02
CA GLU A 107 10.90 -4.55 0.13
C GLU A 107 9.79 -4.29 -0.89
N ILE A 108 8.95 -3.24 -0.74
CA ILE A 108 7.81 -3.04 -1.66
C ILE A 108 8.27 -2.78 -3.09
N LEU A 109 9.30 -1.93 -3.28
CA LEU A 109 9.88 -1.73 -4.62
C LEU A 109 10.60 -2.98 -5.12
N ALA A 110 11.27 -3.71 -4.22
CA ALA A 110 11.91 -4.97 -4.57
C ALA A 110 10.88 -6.00 -5.05
N TYR A 111 9.73 -6.11 -4.37
CA TYR A 111 8.63 -6.97 -4.80
C TYR A 111 8.07 -6.56 -6.17
N PHE A 112 7.86 -5.26 -6.39
CA PHE A 112 7.43 -4.77 -7.69
C PHE A 112 8.49 -5.02 -8.77
N SER A 113 9.77 -4.81 -8.45
CA SER A 113 10.88 -5.12 -9.36
C SER A 113 10.96 -6.61 -9.68
N ASN A 114 10.72 -7.48 -8.72
CA ASN A 114 10.67 -8.93 -8.96
C ASN A 114 9.53 -9.31 -9.92
N ILE A 115 8.34 -8.72 -9.75
CA ILE A 115 7.24 -8.95 -10.70
C ILE A 115 7.62 -8.49 -12.12
N LEU A 116 8.37 -7.38 -12.26
CA LEU A 116 8.87 -6.93 -13.56
C LEU A 116 9.96 -7.84 -14.12
N LEU A 117 10.83 -8.40 -13.27
CA LEU A 117 11.88 -9.34 -13.71
C LEU A 117 11.28 -10.63 -14.30
N ASP A 118 10.12 -11.07 -13.80
CA ASP A 118 9.37 -12.19 -14.37
C ASP A 118 8.80 -11.88 -15.76
N HIS A 119 8.75 -10.59 -16.14
CA HIS A 119 8.19 -10.11 -17.40
C HIS A 119 9.17 -9.21 -18.16
N PRO A 120 10.32 -9.73 -18.63
CA PRO A 120 11.42 -8.93 -19.19
C PRO A 120 11.04 -8.17 -20.48
N THR A 121 9.96 -8.55 -21.14
CA THR A 121 9.45 -7.87 -22.34
C THR A 121 8.61 -6.63 -22.00
N ILE A 122 8.19 -6.49 -20.74
CA ILE A 122 7.38 -5.34 -20.31
C ILE A 122 8.30 -4.20 -19.93
N LYS A 123 8.19 -3.11 -20.66
CA LYS A 123 8.84 -1.84 -20.34
C LYS A 123 7.79 -0.84 -19.88
N LEU A 124 8.02 -0.21 -18.74
CA LEU A 124 7.10 0.77 -18.18
C LEU A 124 7.67 2.19 -18.30
N ARG A 125 6.83 3.13 -18.72
CA ARG A 125 7.11 4.55 -18.56
C ARG A 125 6.62 5.00 -17.18
N ALA A 126 7.44 5.76 -16.46
CA ALA A 126 7.11 6.35 -15.16
C ALA A 126 6.43 5.34 -14.18
N PRO A 127 7.09 4.23 -13.81
CA PRO A 127 6.50 3.19 -12.96
C PRO A 127 6.08 3.70 -11.57
N GLU A 128 6.81 4.68 -11.01
CA GLU A 128 6.41 5.32 -9.74
C GLU A 128 5.08 6.06 -9.88
N THR A 129 4.85 6.76 -10.99
CA THR A 129 3.58 7.46 -11.25
C THR A 129 2.44 6.46 -11.42
N MET A 130 2.69 5.34 -12.09
CA MET A 130 1.72 4.26 -12.23
C MET A 130 1.29 3.72 -10.86
N LEU A 131 2.26 3.38 -10.01
CA LEU A 131 1.99 2.89 -8.65
C LEU A 131 1.25 3.94 -7.82
N PHE A 132 1.65 5.21 -7.90
CA PHE A 132 0.96 6.31 -7.23
C PHE A 132 -0.53 6.36 -7.62
N LEU A 133 -0.82 6.35 -8.92
CA LEU A 133 -2.20 6.41 -9.42
C LEU A 133 -3.02 5.21 -8.96
N ILE A 134 -2.45 4.00 -8.98
CA ILE A 134 -3.13 2.77 -8.52
C ILE A 134 -3.44 2.86 -7.03
N ILE A 135 -2.49 3.28 -6.21
CA ILE A 135 -2.64 3.36 -4.76
C ILE A 135 -3.66 4.41 -4.37
N GLU A 136 -3.59 5.61 -4.95
CA GLU A 136 -4.53 6.69 -4.67
C GLU A 136 -5.96 6.31 -5.11
N LEU A 137 -6.10 5.72 -6.30
CA LEU A 137 -7.39 5.23 -6.77
C LEU A 137 -7.95 4.17 -5.82
N ALA A 138 -7.18 3.12 -5.52
CA ALA A 138 -7.63 2.01 -4.69
C ALA A 138 -7.95 2.46 -3.25
N SER A 139 -7.08 3.26 -2.62
CA SER A 139 -7.27 3.70 -1.24
C SER A 139 -8.45 4.65 -1.09
N SER A 140 -8.58 5.63 -2.00
CA SER A 140 -9.63 6.64 -1.93
C SER A 140 -11.02 6.03 -2.17
N THR A 141 -11.17 5.23 -3.23
CA THR A 141 -12.46 4.65 -3.59
C THR A 141 -12.91 3.56 -2.62
N SER A 142 -11.98 2.78 -2.06
CA SER A 142 -12.32 1.67 -1.16
C SER A 142 -12.69 2.12 0.24
N TYR A 143 -12.28 3.33 0.66
CA TYR A 143 -12.53 3.79 2.03
C TYR A 143 -14.03 3.91 2.34
N SER A 144 -14.77 4.70 1.56
CA SER A 144 -16.21 4.90 1.76
C SER A 144 -17.01 3.63 1.45
N THR A 145 -16.66 2.90 0.41
CA THR A 145 -17.37 1.67 0.04
C THR A 145 -17.24 0.56 1.08
N ILE A 146 -16.06 0.39 1.71
CA ILE A 146 -15.87 -0.63 2.75
C ILE A 146 -16.49 -0.20 4.09
N LEU A 147 -16.44 1.09 4.44
CA LEU A 147 -16.95 1.56 5.73
C LEU A 147 -18.45 1.81 5.73
N ASP A 148 -18.93 2.48 4.69
CA ASP A 148 -20.25 3.11 4.67
C ASP A 148 -21.14 2.56 3.55
N ASN A 149 -20.64 1.71 2.66
CA ASN A 149 -21.29 1.24 1.43
C ASN A 149 -21.74 2.40 0.52
N ASP A 150 -20.98 3.48 0.47
CA ASP A 150 -21.30 4.68 -0.28
C ASP A 150 -20.24 4.96 -1.37
N PRO A 151 -20.63 5.17 -2.62
CA PRO A 151 -21.98 5.15 -3.24
C PRO A 151 -22.50 3.73 -3.52
N MET A 152 -21.69 2.69 -3.31
CA MET A 152 -22.01 1.29 -3.53
C MET A 152 -21.20 0.43 -2.55
N SER A 153 -21.50 -0.86 -2.47
CA SER A 153 -20.69 -1.80 -1.69
C SER A 153 -19.31 -2.02 -2.32
N PHE A 154 -18.35 -2.46 -1.52
CA PHE A 154 -17.01 -2.78 -2.04
C PHE A 154 -17.04 -3.90 -3.09
N GLU A 155 -17.92 -4.89 -2.94
CA GLU A 155 -18.05 -5.98 -3.91
C GLU A 155 -18.58 -5.48 -5.29
N GLU A 156 -19.47 -4.48 -5.27
CA GLU A 156 -19.94 -3.84 -6.51
C GLU A 156 -18.86 -2.93 -7.12
N LEU A 157 -18.04 -2.26 -6.31
CA LEU A 157 -16.95 -1.41 -6.78
C LEU A 157 -15.82 -2.24 -7.45
N LYS A 158 -15.52 -3.40 -6.91
CA LYS A 158 -14.33 -4.20 -7.23
C LYS A 158 -14.11 -4.43 -8.72
N PRO A 159 -15.09 -4.84 -9.56
CA PRO A 159 -14.88 -5.00 -10.99
C PRO A 159 -14.48 -3.70 -11.69
N TYR A 160 -15.10 -2.57 -11.34
CA TYR A 160 -14.76 -1.26 -11.92
C TYR A 160 -13.36 -0.78 -11.50
N LEU A 161 -13.00 -1.02 -10.25
CA LEU A 161 -11.67 -0.70 -9.74
C LEU A 161 -10.59 -1.50 -10.49
N ASN A 162 -10.81 -2.80 -10.67
CA ASN A 162 -9.86 -3.68 -11.35
C ASN A 162 -9.69 -3.31 -12.83
N GLU A 163 -10.77 -2.96 -13.53
CA GLU A 163 -10.70 -2.44 -14.90
C GLU A 163 -9.94 -1.12 -15.00
N SER A 164 -10.19 -0.22 -14.05
CA SER A 164 -9.50 1.08 -13.99
C SER A 164 -7.99 0.90 -13.73
N ILE A 165 -7.63 0.01 -12.82
CA ILE A 165 -6.21 -0.33 -12.55
C ILE A 165 -5.56 -0.92 -13.81
N ARG A 166 -6.24 -1.82 -14.49
CA ARG A 166 -5.77 -2.41 -15.75
C ARG A 166 -5.53 -1.34 -16.82
N ALA A 167 -6.42 -0.38 -16.94
CA ALA A 167 -6.26 0.75 -17.87
C ALA A 167 -5.06 1.62 -17.50
N ILE A 168 -4.83 1.90 -16.20
CA ILE A 168 -3.64 2.62 -15.73
C ILE A 168 -2.37 1.87 -16.12
N ILE A 169 -2.30 0.56 -15.86
CA ILE A 169 -1.13 -0.26 -16.20
C ILE A 169 -0.86 -0.21 -17.70
N ARG A 170 -1.88 -0.46 -18.54
CA ARG A 170 -1.76 -0.46 -20.00
C ARG A 170 -1.30 0.88 -20.56
N ASN A 171 -1.71 1.98 -19.96
CA ASN A 171 -1.26 3.32 -20.35
C ASN A 171 0.22 3.57 -20.03
N HIS A 172 0.81 2.78 -19.13
CA HIS A 172 2.22 2.90 -18.75
C HIS A 172 3.12 1.87 -19.43
N ILE A 173 2.56 0.84 -20.07
CA ILE A 173 3.34 -0.11 -20.87
C ILE A 173 3.80 0.58 -22.15
N ILE A 174 5.11 0.58 -22.38
CA ILE A 174 5.70 1.06 -23.63
C ILE A 174 5.43 -0.01 -24.69
N LYS A 175 4.60 0.31 -25.66
CA LYS A 175 4.47 -0.51 -26.86
C LYS A 175 5.70 -0.24 -27.72
N ASP A 176 6.49 -1.27 -28.01
CA ASP A 176 7.48 -1.15 -29.08
C ASP A 176 6.67 -0.87 -30.35
N THR A 177 6.69 0.37 -30.82
CA THR A 177 6.23 0.70 -32.17
C THR A 177 7.16 -0.07 -33.09
N ALA A 178 6.69 -1.18 -33.63
CA ALA A 178 7.36 -1.83 -34.74
C ALA A 178 7.59 -0.76 -35.80
N GLU A 179 8.86 -0.53 -36.11
CA GLU A 179 9.27 0.31 -37.23
C GLU A 179 8.51 -0.16 -38.48
N ASN A 180 7.73 0.76 -39.06
CA ASN A 180 7.30 0.67 -40.43
C ASN A 180 8.44 1.16 -41.34
#